data_a85a12afb3b6f75b18cefa259be9b359
#
_entry.id   a85a12afb3b6f75b18cefa259be9b359
#
_cell.length_a   1.000
_cell.length_b   1.000
_cell.length_c   1.000
_cell.angle_alpha   90.00
_cell.angle_beta   90.00
_cell.angle_gamma   90.00
#
_symmetry.space_group_name_H-M   'P 1'
#
loop_
_entity.id
_entity.type
_entity.pdbx_description
1 polymer ?
#
loop_
_entity_poly.entity_id
_entity_poly.type
_entity_poly.pdbx_seq_one_letter_code
_entity_poly.pdbx_strand_id
1 'polypeptide(L)'
;MPGEIHHIRQGRDGSYPVDGSPRRLAAILAADISGYSRLMAMDEEGTHARVKRHRRELIDPTIIEHHGRLVKSTGDGFLAMFDSPVEAVRCAIVIQQSMVGRNAALSREQWIQYRIGVNLGDVIVESDDIYGDGVNIAARLEGIADPGDLFISGGVYEQVKHKLVCGYQ
;
A
#
# COMPACT_ATOMS: atom_id res chain seq x y z
N MET A 1 -2.97 13.77 -25.24
CA MET A 1 -3.12 15.14 -24.76
C MET A 1 -1.75 15.66 -24.41
N PRO A 2 -1.34 16.78 -24.98
CA PRO A 2 -0.17 17.45 -24.44
C PRO A 2 -0.47 17.84 -23.00
N GLY A 3 0.44 17.51 -22.09
CA GLY A 3 0.29 17.86 -20.68
C GLY A 3 0.14 19.37 -20.51
N GLU A 4 -0.69 19.75 -19.57
CA GLU A 4 -0.88 21.16 -19.23
C GLU A 4 0.43 21.73 -18.68
N ILE A 5 0.89 22.83 -19.26
CA ILE A 5 2.14 23.48 -18.86
C ILE A 5 1.81 24.59 -17.86
N HIS A 6 2.39 24.47 -16.70
CA HIS A 6 2.23 25.45 -15.64
C HIS A 6 3.49 26.29 -15.46
N HIS A 7 3.34 27.59 -15.32
CA HIS A 7 4.44 28.52 -15.10
C HIS A 7 4.57 28.87 -13.62
N ILE A 8 5.71 28.53 -13.03
CA ILE A 8 6.04 28.92 -11.64
C ILE A 8 6.79 30.25 -11.68
N ARG A 9 6.22 31.26 -11.03
CA ARG A 9 6.81 32.59 -10.98
C ARG A 9 7.72 32.78 -9.78
N GLN A 10 8.84 33.45 -10.03
CA GLN A 10 9.76 33.90 -9.00
C GLN A 10 9.12 35.05 -8.21
N GLY A 11 9.36 35.09 -6.91
CA GLY A 11 8.97 36.20 -6.07
C GLY A 11 9.74 37.48 -6.42
N ARG A 12 9.29 38.63 -5.89
CA ARG A 12 9.95 39.92 -6.15
C ARG A 12 11.38 40.02 -5.61
N ASP A 13 11.71 39.17 -4.66
CA ASP A 13 13.03 39.05 -4.03
C ASP A 13 13.95 38.05 -4.74
N GLY A 14 13.49 37.48 -5.84
CA GLY A 14 14.24 36.47 -6.60
C GLY A 14 14.07 35.04 -6.08
N SER A 15 13.26 34.83 -5.05
CA SER A 15 13.02 33.49 -4.50
C SER A 15 11.89 32.77 -5.21
N TYR A 16 11.90 31.45 -5.14
CA TYR A 16 10.76 30.62 -5.46
C TYR A 16 10.08 30.19 -4.15
N PRO A 17 8.74 30.18 -4.10
CA PRO A 17 8.04 29.69 -2.92
C PRO A 17 8.31 28.19 -2.77
N VAL A 18 8.97 27.82 -1.68
CA VAL A 18 9.26 26.43 -1.35
C VAL A 18 8.82 26.15 0.08
N ASP A 19 8.14 25.04 0.25
CA ASP A 19 7.92 24.44 1.56
C ASP A 19 9.24 23.77 1.98
N GLY A 20 9.75 24.12 3.13
CA GLY A 20 11.01 23.57 3.64
C GLY A 20 10.94 22.15 4.19
N SER A 21 9.77 21.52 4.17
CA SER A 21 9.61 20.15 4.66
C SER A 21 10.30 19.15 3.73
N PRO A 22 11.09 18.19 4.25
CA PRO A 22 11.70 17.15 3.43
C PRO A 22 10.61 16.27 2.81
N ARG A 23 10.58 16.23 1.47
CA ARG A 23 9.61 15.48 0.68
C ARG A 23 10.29 14.43 -0.18
N ARG A 24 9.58 13.36 -0.45
CA ARG A 24 10.03 12.28 -1.31
C ARG A 24 8.87 11.74 -2.13
N LEU A 25 9.08 11.54 -3.41
CA LEU A 25 8.15 10.81 -4.26
C LEU A 25 8.31 9.31 -3.98
N ALA A 26 7.24 8.66 -3.62
CA ALA A 26 7.26 7.23 -3.30
C ALA A 26 5.95 6.55 -3.65
N ALA A 27 6.01 5.25 -3.90
CA ALA A 27 4.83 4.40 -3.96
C ALA A 27 4.50 3.91 -2.55
N ILE A 28 3.26 4.15 -2.14
CA ILE A 28 2.77 3.80 -0.81
C ILE A 28 1.76 2.67 -0.94
N LEU A 29 2.00 1.59 -0.21
CA LEU A 29 1.11 0.46 -0.09
C LEU A 29 0.47 0.48 1.28
N ALA A 30 -0.84 0.63 1.31
CA ALA A 30 -1.65 0.53 2.52
C ALA A 30 -2.48 -0.75 2.47
N ALA A 31 -2.49 -1.50 3.55
CA ALA A 31 -3.23 -2.75 3.64
C ALA A 31 -3.90 -2.91 5.00
N ASP A 32 -5.06 -3.52 5.01
CA ASP A 32 -5.71 -3.97 6.24
C ASP A 32 -6.44 -5.31 6.01
N ILE A 33 -6.85 -5.92 7.11
CA ILE A 33 -7.61 -7.16 7.09
C ILE A 33 -9.11 -6.84 7.07
N SER A 34 -9.81 -7.38 6.08
CA SER A 34 -11.26 -7.26 6.00
C SER A 34 -11.92 -8.03 7.15
N GLY A 35 -12.84 -7.37 7.86
CA GLY A 35 -13.61 -8.01 8.93
C GLY A 35 -12.77 -8.45 10.13
N TYR A 36 -11.70 -7.74 10.44
CA TYR A 36 -10.79 -8.08 11.54
C TYR A 36 -11.51 -8.18 12.90
N SER A 37 -12.41 -7.24 13.18
CA SER A 37 -13.18 -7.27 14.44
C SER A 37 -14.02 -8.53 14.58
N ARG A 38 -14.62 -9.00 13.48
CA ARG A 38 -15.39 -10.26 13.45
C ARG A 38 -14.49 -11.47 13.71
N LEU A 39 -13.33 -11.52 13.06
CA LEU A 39 -12.35 -12.59 13.24
C LEU A 39 -11.85 -12.66 14.68
N MET A 40 -11.57 -11.51 15.27
CA MET A 40 -11.13 -11.41 16.67
C MET A 40 -12.23 -11.81 17.64
N ALA A 41 -13.49 -11.46 17.35
CA ALA A 41 -14.63 -11.87 18.19
C ALA A 41 -14.89 -13.38 18.16
N MET A 42 -14.61 -14.02 17.01
CA MET A 42 -14.77 -15.47 16.85
C MET A 42 -13.68 -16.27 17.54
N ASP A 43 -12.42 -15.85 17.39
CA ASP A 43 -11.24 -16.53 17.90
C ASP A 43 -10.09 -15.54 18.01
N GLU A 44 -9.96 -14.87 19.12
CA GLU A 44 -8.95 -13.84 19.35
C GLU A 44 -7.53 -14.39 19.25
N GLU A 45 -7.23 -15.43 20.00
CA GLU A 45 -5.89 -16.02 20.06
C GLU A 45 -5.47 -16.65 18.73
N GLY A 46 -6.36 -17.41 18.10
CA GLY A 46 -6.09 -18.05 16.82
C GLY A 46 -5.93 -17.03 15.69
N THR A 47 -6.76 -16.01 15.65
CA THR A 47 -6.65 -14.94 14.66
C THR A 47 -5.34 -14.18 14.85
N HIS A 48 -5.01 -13.79 16.07
CA HIS A 48 -3.76 -13.10 16.36
C HIS A 48 -2.53 -13.93 15.93
N ALA A 49 -2.53 -15.22 16.24
CA ALA A 49 -1.44 -16.12 15.88
C ALA A 49 -1.30 -16.26 14.35
N ARG A 50 -2.42 -16.37 13.62
CA ARG A 50 -2.42 -16.45 12.16
C ARG A 50 -1.95 -15.16 11.49
N VAL A 51 -2.40 -14.02 11.98
CA VAL A 51 -1.94 -12.71 11.49
C VAL A 51 -0.44 -12.54 11.65
N LYS A 52 0.10 -12.88 12.82
CA LYS A 52 1.54 -12.86 13.08
C LYS A 52 2.31 -13.78 12.14
N ARG A 53 1.77 -14.97 11.87
CA ARG A 53 2.39 -15.93 10.96
C ARG A 53 2.42 -15.41 9.54
N HIS A 54 1.33 -14.84 9.04
CA HIS A 54 1.28 -14.24 7.70
C HIS A 54 2.27 -13.08 7.57
N ARG A 55 2.40 -12.26 8.61
CA ARG A 55 3.39 -11.20 8.63
C ARG A 55 4.80 -11.73 8.50
N ARG A 56 5.16 -12.68 9.34
CA ARG A 56 6.51 -13.25 9.39
C ARG A 56 6.86 -14.08 8.16
N GLU A 57 5.94 -14.89 7.66
CA GLU A 57 6.22 -15.85 6.59
C GLU A 57 5.98 -15.29 5.19
N LEU A 58 5.10 -14.33 5.04
CA LEU A 58 4.69 -13.81 3.74
C LEU A 58 4.95 -12.32 3.58
N ILE A 59 4.36 -11.49 4.41
CA ILE A 59 4.27 -10.04 4.15
C ILE A 59 5.63 -9.38 4.28
N ASP A 60 6.30 -9.52 5.41
CA ASP A 60 7.60 -8.90 5.65
C ASP A 60 8.67 -9.37 4.64
N PRO A 61 8.80 -10.69 4.35
CA PRO A 61 9.72 -11.14 3.31
C PRO A 61 9.38 -10.60 1.92
N THR A 62 8.11 -10.56 1.54
CA THR A 62 7.69 -10.08 0.21
C THR A 62 7.99 -8.59 0.03
N ILE A 63 7.76 -7.78 1.05
CA ILE A 63 8.12 -6.36 1.02
C ILE A 63 9.62 -6.20 0.78
N ILE A 64 10.45 -6.95 1.48
CA ILE A 64 11.91 -6.89 1.34
C ILE A 64 12.36 -7.37 -0.04
N GLU A 65 11.81 -8.47 -0.55
CA GLU A 65 12.13 -9.00 -1.88
C GLU A 65 11.83 -8.01 -3.00
N HIS A 66 10.82 -7.17 -2.81
CA HIS A 66 10.43 -6.12 -3.77
C HIS A 66 11.04 -4.76 -3.44
N HIS A 67 12.13 -4.73 -2.65
CA HIS A 67 12.87 -3.52 -2.31
C HIS A 67 12.05 -2.47 -1.57
N GLY A 68 11.00 -2.89 -0.88
CA GLY A 68 10.17 -2.03 -0.05
C GLY A 68 10.66 -1.95 1.37
N ARG A 69 10.05 -1.04 2.11
CA ARG A 69 10.26 -0.86 3.54
C ARG A 69 8.93 -0.84 4.26
N LEU A 70 8.78 -1.66 5.29
CA LEU A 70 7.67 -1.56 6.21
C LEU A 70 7.83 -0.30 7.03
N VAL A 71 6.85 0.61 6.96
CA VAL A 71 6.87 1.88 7.70
C VAL A 71 6.27 1.71 9.07
N LYS A 72 5.08 1.12 9.11
CA LYS A 72 4.42 0.81 10.38
C LYS A 72 3.41 -0.31 10.20
N SER A 73 3.07 -0.93 11.32
CA SER A 73 1.98 -1.92 11.38
C SER A 73 1.06 -1.65 12.55
N THR A 74 -0.20 -1.99 12.36
CA THR A 74 -1.23 -2.01 13.39
C THR A 74 -1.68 -3.45 13.62
N GLY A 75 -2.69 -3.68 14.46
CA GLY A 75 -3.22 -5.03 14.68
C GLY A 75 -3.73 -5.69 13.40
N ASP A 76 -4.39 -4.93 12.54
CA ASP A 76 -5.07 -5.41 11.35
C ASP A 76 -4.46 -4.94 10.03
N GLY A 77 -3.46 -4.08 10.06
CA GLY A 77 -2.93 -3.50 8.84
C GLY A 77 -1.47 -3.13 8.87
N PHE A 78 -0.98 -2.65 7.74
CA PHE A 78 0.39 -2.15 7.62
C PHE A 78 0.51 -1.11 6.51
N LEU A 79 1.58 -0.37 6.59
CA LEU A 79 1.94 0.66 5.62
C LEU A 79 3.38 0.39 5.17
N ALA A 80 3.58 0.29 3.86
CA ALA A 80 4.91 0.07 3.27
C ALA A 80 5.20 1.12 2.20
N MET A 81 6.47 1.39 2.00
CA MET A 81 6.96 2.37 1.05
C MET A 81 7.94 1.73 0.07
N PHE A 82 7.82 2.10 -1.21
CA PHE A 82 8.66 1.61 -2.31
C PHE A 82 9.14 2.79 -3.15
N ASP A 83 10.35 2.71 -3.65
CA ASP A 83 10.85 3.68 -4.65
C ASP A 83 10.19 3.44 -6.01
N SER A 84 9.89 2.19 -6.33
CA SER A 84 9.28 1.79 -7.59
C SER A 84 7.81 1.42 -7.45
N PRO A 85 6.87 2.10 -8.15
CA PRO A 85 5.47 1.70 -8.18
C PRO A 85 5.27 0.30 -8.77
N VAL A 86 6.11 -0.12 -9.71
CA VAL A 86 6.05 -1.48 -10.29
C VAL A 86 6.33 -2.53 -9.20
N GLU A 87 7.35 -2.31 -8.38
CA GLU A 87 7.68 -3.22 -7.29
C GLU A 87 6.60 -3.23 -6.20
N ALA A 88 5.99 -2.09 -5.92
CA ALA A 88 4.88 -2.02 -4.96
C ALA A 88 3.68 -2.87 -5.43
N VAL A 89 3.31 -2.75 -6.70
CA VAL A 89 2.19 -3.53 -7.27
C VAL A 89 2.53 -5.01 -7.35
N ARG A 90 3.75 -5.37 -7.74
CA ARG A 90 4.19 -6.78 -7.72
C ARG A 90 4.12 -7.37 -6.32
N CYS A 91 4.59 -6.64 -5.32
CA CYS A 91 4.49 -7.05 -3.92
C CYS A 91 3.04 -7.30 -3.52
N ALA A 92 2.14 -6.38 -3.82
CA ALA A 92 0.72 -6.51 -3.52
C ALA A 92 0.09 -7.74 -4.20
N ILE A 93 0.42 -7.98 -5.46
CA ILE A 93 -0.08 -9.14 -6.21
C ILE A 93 0.40 -10.44 -5.57
N VAL A 94 1.67 -10.55 -5.23
CA VAL A 94 2.22 -11.74 -4.56
C VAL A 94 1.52 -12.00 -3.23
N ILE A 95 1.30 -10.96 -2.43
CA ILE A 95 0.58 -11.09 -1.15
C ILE A 95 -0.84 -11.63 -1.39
N GLN A 96 -1.60 -11.02 -2.30
CA GLN A 96 -2.98 -11.43 -2.56
C GLN A 96 -3.07 -12.85 -3.11
N GLN A 97 -2.23 -13.22 -4.06
CA GLN A 97 -2.20 -14.58 -4.62
C GLN A 97 -1.82 -15.63 -3.56
N SER A 98 -0.83 -15.32 -2.73
CA SER A 98 -0.38 -16.23 -1.67
C SER A 98 -1.45 -16.41 -0.60
N MET A 99 -2.23 -15.38 -0.30
CA MET A 99 -3.34 -15.48 0.66
C MET A 99 -4.45 -16.39 0.17
N VAL A 100 -4.73 -16.43 -1.13
CA VAL A 100 -5.68 -17.38 -1.71
C VAL A 100 -5.26 -18.83 -1.36
N GLY A 101 -4.00 -19.17 -1.56
CA GLY A 101 -3.46 -20.48 -1.21
C GLY A 101 -3.51 -20.78 0.28
N ARG A 102 -3.17 -19.81 1.11
CA ARG A 102 -3.18 -19.96 2.57
C ARG A 102 -4.58 -20.15 3.14
N ASN A 103 -5.58 -19.56 2.53
CA ASN A 103 -6.97 -19.70 2.94
C ASN A 103 -7.65 -20.99 2.43
N ALA A 104 -7.11 -21.62 1.40
CA ALA A 104 -7.77 -22.72 0.66
C ALA A 104 -8.19 -23.90 1.55
N ALA A 105 -7.41 -24.21 2.59
CA ALA A 105 -7.68 -25.32 3.50
C ALA A 105 -8.58 -24.93 4.68
N LEU A 106 -8.97 -23.66 4.78
CA LEU A 106 -9.77 -23.14 5.90
C LEU A 106 -11.25 -22.98 5.48
N SER A 107 -12.14 -23.02 6.47
CA SER A 107 -13.52 -22.58 6.23
C SER A 107 -13.53 -21.06 5.90
N ARG A 108 -14.48 -20.66 5.07
CA ARG A 108 -14.56 -19.26 4.62
C ARG A 108 -14.65 -18.26 5.78
N GLU A 109 -15.29 -18.64 6.86
CA GLU A 109 -15.42 -17.80 8.06
C GLU A 109 -14.08 -17.50 8.73
N GLN A 110 -13.07 -18.35 8.53
CA GLN A 110 -11.73 -18.20 9.09
C GLN A 110 -10.77 -17.49 8.14
N TRP A 111 -11.17 -17.21 6.91
CA TRP A 111 -10.29 -16.58 5.93
C TRP A 111 -9.81 -15.22 6.40
N ILE A 112 -8.52 -14.98 6.22
CA ILE A 112 -7.92 -13.66 6.38
C ILE A 112 -7.69 -13.12 4.97
N GLN A 113 -8.38 -12.02 4.65
CA GLN A 113 -8.29 -11.37 3.35
C GLN A 113 -7.87 -9.92 3.55
N TYR A 114 -6.82 -9.52 2.82
CA TYR A 114 -6.35 -8.15 2.84
C TYR A 114 -7.09 -7.31 1.79
N ARG A 115 -7.33 -6.05 2.14
CA ARG A 115 -7.67 -5.00 1.17
C ARG A 115 -6.40 -4.17 1.00
N ILE A 116 -5.98 -3.93 -0.23
CA ILE A 116 -4.72 -3.24 -0.51
C ILE A 116 -4.96 -2.05 -1.44
N GLY A 117 -4.39 -0.91 -1.10
CA GLY A 117 -4.35 0.28 -1.94
C GLY A 117 -2.90 0.71 -2.19
N VAL A 118 -2.58 1.07 -3.44
CA VAL A 118 -1.26 1.59 -3.82
C VAL A 118 -1.40 2.93 -4.51
N ASN A 119 -0.68 3.93 -4.01
CA ASN A 119 -0.62 5.27 -4.58
C ASN A 119 0.82 5.70 -4.80
N LEU A 120 1.05 6.52 -5.81
CA LEU A 120 2.32 7.19 -6.06
C LEU A 120 2.15 8.67 -5.78
N GLY A 121 2.92 9.22 -4.86
CA GLY A 121 2.80 10.61 -4.47
C GLY A 121 3.92 11.09 -3.56
N ASP A 122 3.90 12.39 -3.28
CA ASP A 122 4.83 12.99 -2.33
C ASP A 122 4.46 12.61 -0.91
N VAL A 123 5.48 12.26 -0.14
CA VAL A 123 5.36 11.99 1.28
C VAL A 123 6.40 12.79 2.05
N ILE A 124 6.06 13.14 3.28
CA ILE A 124 6.99 13.69 4.25
C ILE A 124 7.51 12.54 5.09
N VAL A 125 8.83 12.37 5.11
CA VAL A 125 9.47 11.31 5.89
C VAL A 125 10.03 11.91 7.16
N GLU A 126 9.53 11.46 8.31
CA GLU A 126 10.00 11.87 9.64
C GLU A 126 10.30 10.63 10.47
N SER A 127 11.58 10.48 10.87
CA SER A 127 12.01 9.31 11.66
C SER A 127 11.59 7.99 11.00
N ASP A 128 10.69 7.26 11.63
CA ASP A 128 10.21 5.96 11.16
C ASP A 128 8.79 6.01 10.59
N ASP A 129 8.25 7.20 10.33
CA ASP A 129 6.89 7.34 9.81
C ASP A 129 6.85 8.23 8.57
N ILE A 130 5.73 8.16 7.85
CA ILE A 130 5.47 8.97 6.66
C ILE A 130 4.11 9.65 6.78
N TYR A 131 4.02 10.85 6.21
CA TYR A 131 2.85 11.71 6.28
C TYR A 131 2.56 12.33 4.93
N GLY A 132 1.37 12.87 4.76
CA GLY A 132 0.96 13.67 3.62
C GLY A 132 -0.16 13.05 2.81
N ASP A 133 -0.59 13.76 1.77
CA ASP A 133 -1.72 13.37 0.92
C ASP A 133 -1.50 12.03 0.23
N GLY A 134 -0.26 11.71 -0.15
CA GLY A 134 0.08 10.45 -0.78
C GLY A 134 -0.26 9.24 0.08
N VAL A 135 -0.05 9.33 1.38
CA VAL A 135 -0.42 8.30 2.36
C VAL A 135 -1.93 8.21 2.50
N ASN A 136 -2.60 9.35 2.61
CA ASN A 136 -4.06 9.41 2.77
C ASN A 136 -4.79 8.83 1.56
N ILE A 137 -4.30 9.07 0.35
CA ILE A 137 -4.86 8.50 -0.88
C ILE A 137 -4.71 6.98 -0.89
N ALA A 138 -3.55 6.44 -0.53
CA ALA A 138 -3.35 4.99 -0.43
C ALA A 138 -4.32 4.37 0.57
N ALA A 139 -4.52 4.99 1.73
CA ALA A 139 -5.46 4.53 2.75
C ALA A 139 -6.92 4.57 2.26
N ARG A 140 -7.30 5.58 1.48
CA ARG A 140 -8.65 5.65 0.87
C ARG A 140 -8.88 4.56 -0.15
N LEU A 141 -7.89 4.29 -1.00
CA LEU A 141 -7.96 3.20 -2.00
C LEU A 141 -8.13 1.85 -1.31
N GLU A 142 -7.37 1.60 -0.25
CA GLU A 142 -7.50 0.40 0.56
C GLU A 142 -8.91 0.31 1.15
N GLY A 143 -9.43 1.41 1.69
CA GLY A 143 -10.75 1.45 2.33
C GLY A 143 -11.94 1.18 1.40
N ILE A 144 -11.79 1.38 0.09
CA ILE A 144 -12.83 1.09 -0.91
C ILE A 144 -12.60 -0.23 -1.65
N ALA A 145 -11.48 -0.90 -1.41
CA ALA A 145 -11.19 -2.19 -2.02
C ALA A 145 -12.06 -3.29 -1.41
N ASP A 146 -12.46 -4.25 -2.21
CA ASP A 146 -13.12 -5.45 -1.73
C ASP A 146 -12.10 -6.43 -1.12
N PRO A 147 -12.54 -7.35 -0.25
CA PRO A 147 -11.65 -8.35 0.34
C PRO A 147 -10.88 -9.14 -0.73
N GLY A 148 -9.57 -9.16 -0.61
CA GLY A 148 -8.69 -9.84 -1.56
C GLY A 148 -8.31 -9.02 -2.77
N ASP A 149 -8.82 -7.82 -2.94
CA ASP A 149 -8.57 -6.95 -4.08
C ASP A 149 -7.43 -5.97 -3.85
N LEU A 150 -6.93 -5.46 -4.97
CA LEU A 150 -5.89 -4.44 -5.04
C LEU A 150 -6.41 -3.26 -5.85
N PHE A 151 -6.45 -2.08 -5.23
CA PHE A 151 -6.79 -0.83 -5.90
C PHE A 151 -5.55 0.02 -6.06
N ILE A 152 -5.38 0.60 -7.25
CA ILE A 152 -4.24 1.46 -7.56
C ILE A 152 -4.72 2.83 -8.03
N SER A 153 -3.95 3.88 -7.74
CA SER A 153 -4.23 5.22 -8.26
C SER A 153 -3.92 5.33 -9.74
N GLY A 154 -4.46 6.38 -10.39
CA GLY A 154 -4.15 6.67 -11.78
C GLY A 154 -2.66 6.86 -12.05
N GLY A 155 -1.93 7.49 -11.14
CA GLY A 155 -0.48 7.66 -11.23
C GLY A 155 0.27 6.34 -11.20
N VAL A 156 -0.15 5.41 -10.38
CA VAL A 156 0.41 4.04 -10.35
C VAL A 156 0.07 3.30 -11.65
N TYR A 157 -1.19 3.38 -12.10
CA TYR A 157 -1.62 2.75 -13.34
C TYR A 157 -0.76 3.17 -14.53
N GLU A 158 -0.52 4.47 -14.70
CA GLU A 158 0.33 4.99 -15.79
C GLU A 158 1.75 4.41 -15.75
N GLN A 159 2.28 4.13 -14.57
CA GLN A 159 3.61 3.54 -14.41
C GLN A 159 3.67 2.05 -14.68
N VAL A 160 2.57 1.31 -14.44
CA VAL A 160 2.61 -0.17 -14.46
C VAL A 160 1.92 -0.79 -15.69
N LYS A 161 1.04 -0.08 -16.36
CA LYS A 161 0.17 -0.62 -17.42
C LYS A 161 0.89 -1.36 -18.56
N HIS A 162 2.14 -1.00 -18.85
CA HIS A 162 2.95 -1.63 -19.90
C HIS A 162 4.06 -2.54 -19.35
N LYS A 163 4.16 -2.68 -18.03
CA LYS A 163 5.24 -3.42 -17.37
C LYS A 163 4.73 -4.66 -16.64
N LEU A 164 3.43 -4.72 -16.39
CA LEU A 164 2.79 -5.84 -15.72
C LEU A 164 1.69 -6.42 -16.61
N VAL A 165 1.68 -7.75 -16.70
CA VAL A 165 0.62 -8.50 -17.40
C VAL A 165 -0.44 -8.87 -16.37
N CYS A 166 -1.44 -8.02 -16.23
CA CYS A 166 -2.60 -8.25 -15.36
C CYS A 166 -3.84 -7.58 -15.95
N GLY A 167 -5.01 -8.03 -15.52
CA GLY A 167 -6.26 -7.40 -15.90
C GLY A 167 -6.50 -6.14 -15.05
N TYR A 168 -6.82 -5.03 -15.70
CA TYR A 168 -7.22 -3.79 -15.05
C TYR A 168 -8.71 -3.52 -15.29
N GLN A 169 -9.39 -2.98 -14.29
CA GLN A 169 -10.79 -2.57 -14.38
C GLN A 169 -10.95 -1.13 -13.94
#